data_90457477de3a8d0933b1be0cb0c54da6
#
_entry.id   90457477de3a8d0933b1be0cb0c54da6
#
_cell.length_a   1.000
_cell.length_b   1.000
_cell.length_c   1.000
_cell.angle_alpha   90.00
_cell.angle_beta   90.00
_cell.angle_gamma   90.00
#
_symmetry.space_group_name_H-M   'P 1'
#
loop_
_entity.id
_entity.type
_entity.pdbx_description
1 polymer ?
#
loop_
_entity_poly.entity_id
_entity_poly.type
_entity_poly.pdbx_seq_one_letter_code
_entity_poly.pdbx_strand_id
1 'polypeptide(L)'
;GKIYLMLGINELGTGTAESWAAQYKVLLDEVRELQPDAIIFLQAIFHTTQEKSDATFFKNSTIDARNAELQKLADNETVFYIDCNPVFDDSTGALTPEYSGDGVHVKAAYYPMWRDYLFQFGVVR
;
A
#
# COMPACT_ATOMS: atom_id res chain seq x y z
N GLY A 1 -11.17 1.47 -17.47
CA GLY A 1 -10.00 2.16 -16.92
C GLY A 1 -9.35 1.41 -15.77
N LYS A 2 -8.31 2.00 -15.24
CA LYS A 2 -7.55 1.46 -14.11
C LYS A 2 -7.60 2.44 -12.95
N ILE A 3 -7.76 1.92 -11.74
CA ILE A 3 -7.78 2.72 -10.51
C ILE A 3 -6.74 2.14 -9.57
N TYR A 4 -5.86 2.99 -9.06
CA TYR A 4 -4.85 2.63 -8.06
C TYR A 4 -5.24 3.24 -6.72
N LEU A 5 -5.45 2.41 -5.71
CA LEU A 5 -5.76 2.85 -4.36
C LEU A 5 -4.58 2.59 -3.43
N MET A 6 -4.20 3.60 -2.67
CA MET A 6 -3.15 3.48 -1.65
C MET A 6 -3.55 4.34 -0.45
N LEU A 7 -3.97 3.72 0.63
CA LEU A 7 -4.50 4.36 1.83
C LEU A 7 -3.99 3.65 3.07
N GLY A 8 -4.01 4.33 4.21
CA GLY A 8 -3.90 3.69 5.51
C GLY A 8 -2.73 4.07 6.38
N ILE A 9 -1.73 4.80 5.85
CA ILE A 9 -0.54 5.14 6.64
C ILE A 9 -0.89 6.02 7.86
N ASN A 10 -1.84 6.91 7.72
CA ASN A 10 -2.21 7.84 8.79
C ASN A 10 -3.09 7.21 9.87
N GLU A 11 -3.67 6.04 9.62
CA GLU A 11 -4.56 5.36 10.58
C GLU A 11 -3.88 4.23 11.36
N LEU A 12 -2.56 4.08 11.25
CA LEU A 12 -1.83 2.99 11.89
C LEU A 12 -1.91 3.01 13.42
N GLY A 13 -2.16 4.17 14.01
CA GLY A 13 -2.26 4.33 15.47
C GLY A 13 -3.60 3.95 16.06
N THR A 14 -4.61 3.60 15.26
CA THR A 14 -5.98 3.34 15.72
C THR A 14 -6.55 2.07 15.10
N GLY A 15 -7.43 1.40 15.85
CA GLY A 15 -8.14 0.23 15.38
C GLY A 15 -7.25 -1.01 15.22
N THR A 16 -7.80 -2.01 14.55
CA THR A 16 -7.11 -3.27 14.25
C THR A 16 -6.94 -3.43 12.75
N ALA A 17 -6.11 -4.38 12.33
CA ALA A 17 -5.95 -4.70 10.91
C ALA A 17 -7.31 -5.13 10.31
N GLU A 18 -8.06 -5.93 11.04
CA GLU A 18 -9.36 -6.44 10.60
C GLU A 18 -10.40 -5.31 10.46
N SER A 19 -10.49 -4.41 11.46
CA SER A 19 -11.43 -3.28 11.41
C SER A 19 -11.08 -2.31 10.30
N TRP A 20 -9.80 -2.06 10.09
CA TRP A 20 -9.32 -1.21 9.00
C TRP A 20 -9.67 -1.81 7.64
N ALA A 21 -9.43 -3.12 7.45
CA ALA A 21 -9.75 -3.80 6.21
C ALA A 21 -11.25 -3.81 5.92
N ALA A 22 -12.09 -3.95 6.95
CA ALA A 22 -13.53 -3.87 6.79
C ALA A 22 -13.97 -2.48 6.28
N GLN A 23 -13.38 -1.41 6.78
CA GLN A 23 -13.64 -0.06 6.30
C GLN A 23 -13.11 0.14 4.87
N TYR A 24 -11.94 -0.43 4.57
CA TYR A 24 -11.37 -0.37 3.22
C TYR A 24 -12.29 -1.08 2.22
N LYS A 25 -12.88 -2.21 2.62
CA LYS A 25 -13.82 -2.93 1.75
C LYS A 25 -15.06 -2.10 1.44
N VAL A 26 -15.58 -1.32 2.40
CA VAL A 26 -16.70 -0.41 2.15
C VAL A 26 -16.32 0.60 1.06
N LEU A 27 -15.13 1.20 1.16
CA LEU A 27 -14.63 2.13 0.15
C LEU A 27 -14.46 1.43 -1.20
N LEU A 28 -13.88 0.25 -1.21
CA LEU A 28 -13.68 -0.53 -2.43
C LEU A 28 -15.01 -0.83 -3.12
N ASP A 29 -16.04 -1.20 -2.37
CA ASP A 29 -17.37 -1.48 -2.90
C ASP A 29 -18.00 -0.20 -3.48
N GLU A 30 -17.81 0.95 -2.83
CA GLU A 30 -18.26 2.25 -3.34
C GLU A 30 -17.57 2.63 -4.66
N VAL A 31 -16.26 2.44 -4.74
CA VAL A 31 -15.50 2.68 -5.97
C VAL A 31 -16.00 1.77 -7.09
N ARG A 32 -16.25 0.50 -6.78
CA ARG A 32 -16.77 -0.46 -7.76
C ARG A 32 -18.15 -0.06 -8.26
N GLU A 33 -19.00 0.44 -7.39
CA GLU A 33 -20.33 0.91 -7.78
C GLU A 33 -20.25 2.10 -8.75
N LEU A 34 -19.31 3.02 -8.50
CA LEU A 34 -19.11 4.19 -9.35
C LEU A 34 -18.39 3.87 -10.66
N GLN A 35 -17.56 2.84 -10.66
CA GLN A 35 -16.74 2.42 -11.80
C GLN A 35 -16.84 0.91 -12.00
N PRO A 36 -17.99 0.42 -12.53
CA PRO A 36 -18.26 -1.03 -12.58
C PRO A 36 -17.27 -1.84 -13.44
N ASP A 37 -16.67 -1.19 -14.45
CA ASP A 37 -15.80 -1.87 -15.42
C ASP A 37 -14.31 -1.62 -15.16
N ALA A 38 -13.95 -0.88 -14.10
CA ALA A 38 -12.56 -0.57 -13.83
C ALA A 38 -11.80 -1.78 -13.29
N ILE A 39 -10.53 -1.88 -13.64
CA ILE A 39 -9.57 -2.73 -12.94
C ILE A 39 -9.03 -1.93 -11.76
N ILE A 40 -9.10 -2.50 -10.57
CA ILE A 40 -8.68 -1.83 -9.33
C ILE A 40 -7.41 -2.49 -8.81
N PHE A 41 -6.39 -1.68 -8.53
CA PHE A 41 -5.15 -2.11 -7.91
C PHE A 41 -5.09 -1.58 -6.48
N LEU A 42 -5.05 -2.50 -5.52
CA LEU A 42 -4.87 -2.20 -4.11
C LEU A 42 -3.38 -2.21 -3.83
N GLN A 43 -2.81 -1.05 -3.57
CA GLN A 43 -1.38 -0.94 -3.27
C GLN A 43 -1.14 -1.14 -1.78
N ALA A 44 -0.17 -1.98 -1.44
CA ALA A 44 0.29 -2.16 -0.07
C ALA A 44 0.75 -0.84 0.53
N ILE A 45 0.53 -0.66 1.82
CA ILE A 45 1.10 0.45 2.57
C ILE A 45 2.63 0.29 2.55
N PHE A 46 3.36 1.35 2.26
CA PHE A 46 4.82 1.33 2.31
C PHE A 46 5.31 1.17 3.75
N HIS A 47 6.39 0.41 3.90
CA HIS A 47 7.12 0.37 5.16
C HIS A 47 7.68 1.75 5.50
N THR A 48 7.92 1.98 6.79
CA THR A 48 8.65 3.14 7.29
C THR A 48 10.10 2.76 7.53
N THR A 49 10.97 3.76 7.72
CA THR A 49 12.35 3.47 8.11
C THR A 49 12.37 2.75 9.45
N GLN A 50 13.42 1.99 9.72
CA GLN A 50 13.55 1.26 11.00
C GLN A 50 13.51 2.21 12.18
N GLU A 51 14.18 3.36 12.08
CA GLU A 51 14.17 4.39 13.11
C GLU A 51 12.74 4.89 13.40
N LYS A 52 11.97 5.17 12.35
CA LYS A 52 10.59 5.65 12.49
C LYS A 52 9.69 4.58 13.07
N SER A 53 9.87 3.34 12.64
CA SER A 53 9.12 2.19 13.14
C SER A 53 9.36 1.97 14.64
N ASP A 54 10.61 2.09 15.08
CA ASP A 54 10.96 1.90 16.48
C ASP A 54 10.48 3.03 17.39
N ALA A 55 10.45 4.26 16.88
CA ALA A 55 10.19 5.46 17.68
C ALA A 55 8.73 5.90 17.73
N THR A 56 7.86 5.38 16.82
CA THR A 56 6.51 5.92 16.67
C THR A 56 5.48 4.81 16.48
N PHE A 57 4.20 5.21 16.34
CA PHE A 57 3.12 4.26 16.00
C PHE A 57 3.15 3.82 14.53
N PHE A 58 4.02 4.40 13.69
CA PHE A 58 4.22 3.96 12.30
C PHE A 58 5.08 2.70 12.24
N LYS A 59 4.62 1.63 12.87
CA LYS A 59 5.38 0.39 13.01
C LYS A 59 5.24 -0.53 11.81
N ASN A 60 6.34 -1.06 11.32
CA ASN A 60 6.34 -1.98 10.19
C ASN A 60 5.58 -3.28 10.49
N SER A 61 5.57 -3.74 11.72
CA SER A 61 4.75 -4.89 12.10
C SER A 61 3.25 -4.63 11.92
N THR A 62 2.80 -3.42 12.27
CA THR A 62 1.42 -3.00 12.06
C THR A 62 1.10 -2.88 10.57
N ILE A 63 2.03 -2.32 9.80
CA ILE A 63 1.90 -2.21 8.34
C ILE A 63 1.76 -3.59 7.70
N ASP A 64 2.61 -4.53 8.08
CA ASP A 64 2.58 -5.89 7.54
C ASP A 64 1.24 -6.59 7.85
N ALA A 65 0.72 -6.43 9.06
CA ALA A 65 -0.56 -7.00 9.44
C ALA A 65 -1.72 -6.41 8.59
N ARG A 66 -1.69 -5.10 8.35
CA ARG A 66 -2.70 -4.43 7.53
C ARG A 66 -2.59 -4.82 6.06
N ASN A 67 -1.39 -4.92 5.55
CA ASN A 67 -1.18 -5.37 4.16
C ASN A 67 -1.64 -6.82 3.96
N ALA A 68 -1.46 -7.69 4.95
CA ALA A 68 -1.96 -9.05 4.87
C ALA A 68 -3.49 -9.09 4.78
N GLU A 69 -4.19 -8.24 5.54
CA GLU A 69 -5.64 -8.14 5.44
C GLU A 69 -6.09 -7.50 4.14
N LEU A 70 -5.36 -6.48 3.67
CA LEU A 70 -5.66 -5.83 2.39
C LEU A 70 -5.57 -6.82 1.23
N GLN A 71 -4.58 -7.68 1.23
CA GLN A 71 -4.38 -8.68 0.19
C GLN A 71 -5.59 -9.60 0.03
N LYS A 72 -6.29 -9.90 1.11
CA LYS A 72 -7.49 -10.76 1.09
C LYS A 72 -8.66 -10.13 0.35
N LEU A 73 -8.66 -8.81 0.13
CA LEU A 73 -9.71 -8.12 -0.60
C LEU A 73 -9.57 -8.26 -2.12
N ALA A 74 -8.42 -8.70 -2.62
CA ALA A 74 -8.20 -8.92 -4.04
C ALA A 74 -8.90 -10.20 -4.49
N ASP A 75 -9.55 -10.14 -5.68
CA ASP A 75 -10.16 -11.32 -6.30
C ASP A 75 -9.29 -11.90 -7.43
N ASN A 76 -8.21 -11.21 -7.80
CA ASN A 76 -7.29 -11.57 -8.88
C ASN A 76 -7.96 -11.68 -10.27
N GLU A 77 -9.10 -11.04 -10.43
CA GLU A 77 -9.82 -10.95 -11.71
C GLU A 77 -10.01 -9.49 -12.12
N THR A 78 -10.57 -8.67 -11.23
CA THR A 78 -10.80 -7.24 -11.43
C THR A 78 -10.23 -6.38 -10.31
N VAL A 79 -9.86 -7.00 -9.19
CA VAL A 79 -9.20 -6.35 -8.05
C VAL A 79 -7.91 -7.10 -7.76
N PHE A 80 -6.80 -6.40 -7.89
CA PHE A 80 -5.46 -6.96 -7.70
C PHE A 80 -4.74 -6.26 -6.55
N TYR A 81 -3.92 -7.02 -5.83
CA TYR A 81 -3.04 -6.48 -4.79
C TYR A 81 -1.63 -6.34 -5.34
N ILE A 82 -1.02 -5.17 -5.15
CA ILE A 82 0.36 -4.92 -5.55
C ILE A 82 1.15 -4.45 -4.34
N ASP A 83 2.26 -5.13 -4.07
CA ASP A 83 3.21 -4.72 -3.04
C ASP A 83 4.42 -4.06 -3.72
N CYS A 84 4.54 -2.74 -3.57
CA CYS A 84 5.65 -1.96 -4.10
C CYS A 84 6.81 -1.82 -3.09
N ASN A 85 6.70 -2.39 -1.90
CA ASN A 85 7.76 -2.32 -0.88
C ASN A 85 9.12 -2.83 -1.38
N PRO A 86 9.20 -3.90 -2.18
CA PRO A 86 10.51 -4.38 -2.67
C PRO A 86 11.33 -3.35 -3.43
N VAL A 87 10.69 -2.32 -3.99
CA VAL A 87 11.40 -1.24 -4.71
C VAL A 87 12.24 -0.39 -3.76
N PHE A 88 11.74 -0.15 -2.55
CA PHE A 88 12.31 0.82 -1.61
C PHE A 88 12.85 0.22 -0.32
N ASP A 89 12.53 -1.05 -0.03
CA ASP A 89 12.99 -1.69 1.19
C ASP A 89 14.49 -2.00 1.15
N ASP A 90 15.13 -1.90 2.32
CA ASP A 90 16.50 -2.36 2.51
C ASP A 90 16.54 -3.86 2.85
N SER A 91 17.72 -4.38 3.18
CA SER A 91 17.91 -5.79 3.50
C SER A 91 17.20 -6.24 4.78
N THR A 92 16.77 -5.30 5.63
CA THR A 92 16.04 -5.60 6.88
C THR A 92 14.53 -5.62 6.67
N GLY A 93 14.05 -5.24 5.49
CA GLY A 93 12.61 -5.16 5.22
C GLY A 93 11.98 -3.83 5.65
N ALA A 94 12.79 -2.81 5.90
CA ALA A 94 12.34 -1.46 6.22
C ALA A 94 12.63 -0.52 5.06
N LEU A 95 11.91 0.61 5.02
CA LEU A 95 12.15 1.65 4.01
C LEU A 95 13.59 2.15 4.11
N THR A 96 14.30 2.14 2.99
CA THR A 96 15.67 2.64 2.91
C THR A 96 15.67 4.14 3.22
N PRO A 97 16.47 4.61 4.20
CA PRO A 97 16.42 6.01 4.64
C PRO A 97 16.70 7.02 3.53
N GLU A 98 17.53 6.66 2.55
CA GLU A 98 17.86 7.51 1.40
C GLU A 98 16.62 7.96 0.63
N TYR A 99 15.58 7.12 0.58
CA TYR A 99 14.39 7.39 -0.22
C TYR A 99 13.33 8.22 0.52
N SER A 100 13.56 8.59 1.78
CA SER A 100 12.58 9.30 2.59
C SER A 100 13.22 10.46 3.37
N GLY A 101 12.50 11.57 3.45
CA GLY A 101 12.91 12.71 4.29
C GLY A 101 12.39 12.62 5.72
N ASP A 102 11.18 12.08 5.91
CA ASP A 102 10.51 12.01 7.20
C ASP A 102 10.43 10.59 7.79
N GLY A 103 10.94 9.61 7.07
CA GLY A 103 10.90 8.20 7.49
C GLY A 103 9.60 7.49 7.15
N VAL A 104 8.63 8.18 6.59
CA VAL A 104 7.30 7.67 6.26
C VAL A 104 6.99 7.73 4.77
N HIS A 105 7.26 8.88 4.14
CA HIS A 105 6.90 9.14 2.75
C HIS A 105 8.11 9.04 1.83
N VAL A 106 7.92 8.41 0.68
CA VAL A 106 8.94 8.35 -0.38
C VAL A 106 9.08 9.74 -1.00
N LYS A 107 10.34 10.18 -1.21
CA LYS A 107 10.62 11.46 -1.87
C LYS A 107 10.17 11.44 -3.33
N ALA A 108 9.66 12.56 -3.80
CA ALA A 108 9.17 12.71 -5.17
C ALA A 108 10.22 12.34 -6.25
N ALA A 109 11.49 12.56 -5.96
CA ALA A 109 12.59 12.22 -6.88
C ALA A 109 12.62 10.72 -7.24
N TYR A 110 12.06 9.86 -6.38
CA TYR A 110 12.04 8.41 -6.56
C TYR A 110 10.71 7.87 -7.08
N TYR A 111 9.72 8.71 -7.35
CA TYR A 111 8.44 8.29 -7.92
C TYR A 111 8.57 7.56 -9.26
N PRO A 112 9.52 7.90 -10.15
CA PRO A 112 9.72 7.14 -11.38
C PRO A 112 10.03 5.66 -11.15
N MET A 113 10.77 5.30 -10.08
CA MET A 113 11.03 3.90 -9.71
C MET A 113 9.74 3.19 -9.35
N TRP A 114 8.87 3.85 -8.60
CA TRP A 114 7.55 3.34 -8.21
C TRP A 114 6.67 3.13 -9.44
N ARG A 115 6.58 4.14 -10.29
CA ARG A 115 5.80 4.09 -11.53
C ARG A 115 6.25 2.92 -12.42
N ASP A 116 7.56 2.76 -12.63
CA ASP A 116 8.10 1.72 -13.49
C ASP A 116 7.80 0.32 -12.94
N TYR A 117 7.85 0.17 -11.62
CA TYR A 117 7.48 -1.08 -10.96
C TYR A 117 5.99 -1.39 -11.16
N LEU A 118 5.12 -0.39 -10.99
CA LEU A 118 3.68 -0.56 -11.20
C LEU A 118 3.35 -1.01 -12.62
N PHE A 119 4.07 -0.51 -13.60
CA PHE A 119 3.82 -0.86 -15.00
C PHE A 119 4.09 -2.34 -15.31
N GLN A 120 4.92 -3.01 -14.50
CA GLN A 120 5.15 -4.44 -14.65
C GLN A 120 3.93 -5.29 -14.31
N PHE A 121 2.99 -4.75 -13.56
CA PHE A 121 1.76 -5.43 -13.15
C PHE A 121 0.55 -4.96 -13.95
N GLY A 122 0.78 -4.30 -15.08
CA GLY A 122 -0.30 -3.82 -15.93
C GLY A 122 -1.14 -4.96 -16.47
N VAL A 123 -2.46 -4.83 -16.36
CA VAL A 123 -3.40 -5.76 -17.00
C VAL A 123 -3.81 -5.15 -18.32
N VAL A 124 -3.57 -5.88 -19.40
CA VAL A 124 -3.98 -5.47 -20.75
C VAL A 124 -5.34 -6.07 -21.05
N ARG A 125 -6.24 -5.19 -21.39
CA ARG A 125 -7.60 -5.59 -21.77
C ARG A 125 -7.99 -5.00 -23.10
#